data_ea847858066a35c72860d026d6f09974
#
_entry.id   ea847858066a35c72860d026d6f09974
#
_cell.length_a   1.000
_cell.length_b   1.000
_cell.length_c   1.000
_cell.angle_alpha   90.00
_cell.angle_beta   90.00
_cell.angle_gamma   90.00
#
_symmetry.space_group_name_H-M   'P 1'
#
loop_
_entity.id
_entity.type
_entity.pdbx_description
1 polymer ?
#
loop_
_entity_poly.entity_id
_entity_poly.type
_entity_poly.pdbx_seq_one_letter_code
_entity_poly.pdbx_strand_id
1 'polypeptide(L)'
;MFTIVETPLYIKMVDNLLTKEEQGELHTMVSQNPDIGDVVPKSGGVRKVRFARQGGGKSGGVRVIYYNRLENGKIFMLLVYAKAKTENIPAHILKDLVKELNTW
;
A
#
# COMPACT_ATOMS: atom_id res chain seq x y z
N MET A 1 -4.89 -17.72 -0.57
CA MET A 1 -4.07 -16.63 -1.10
C MET A 1 -4.97 -15.46 -1.47
N PHE A 2 -4.52 -14.24 -1.22
CA PHE A 2 -5.33 -13.06 -1.48
C PHE A 2 -5.01 -12.46 -2.83
N THR A 3 -6.01 -11.85 -3.45
CA THR A 3 -5.84 -11.17 -4.72
C THR A 3 -5.43 -9.71 -4.48
N ILE A 4 -4.34 -9.30 -5.12
CA ILE A 4 -3.91 -7.89 -5.06
C ILE A 4 -4.69 -7.10 -6.10
N VAL A 5 -5.33 -6.03 -5.66
CA VAL A 5 -6.03 -5.10 -6.55
C VAL A 5 -5.27 -3.78 -6.53
N GLU A 6 -4.77 -3.36 -7.67
CA GLU A 6 -4.03 -2.11 -7.79
C GLU A 6 -5.00 -1.01 -8.20
N THR A 7 -5.13 0.00 -7.34
CA THR A 7 -5.98 1.15 -7.69
C THR A 7 -5.27 2.02 -8.73
N PRO A 8 -6.00 2.82 -9.50
CA PRO A 8 -5.36 3.66 -10.52
C PRO A 8 -4.30 4.61 -9.97
N LEU A 9 -4.55 5.21 -8.82
CA LEU A 9 -3.58 6.11 -8.21
C LEU A 9 -2.32 5.36 -7.81
N TYR A 10 -2.46 4.18 -7.21
CA TYR A 10 -1.32 3.35 -6.84
C TYR A 10 -0.47 3.01 -8.06
N ILE A 11 -1.11 2.62 -9.17
CA ILE A 11 -0.39 2.27 -10.39
C ILE A 11 0.48 3.42 -10.87
N LYS A 12 -0.07 4.64 -10.86
CA LYS A 12 0.69 5.82 -11.27
C LYS A 12 1.89 6.06 -10.38
N MET A 13 1.74 5.84 -9.08
CA MET A 13 2.81 6.12 -8.13
C MET A 13 3.89 5.06 -8.15
N VAL A 14 3.49 3.79 -8.20
CA VAL A 14 4.42 2.69 -8.02
C VAL A 14 5.41 2.56 -9.18
N ASP A 15 5.00 2.87 -10.39
CA ASP A 15 5.87 2.74 -11.54
C ASP A 15 7.06 3.70 -11.49
N ASN A 16 6.92 4.81 -10.78
CA ASN A 16 8.00 5.76 -10.62
C ASN A 16 8.94 5.42 -9.46
N LEU A 17 8.56 4.48 -8.63
CA LEU A 17 9.27 4.20 -7.38
C LEU A 17 9.89 2.81 -7.35
N LEU A 18 9.24 1.83 -7.95
CA LEU A 18 9.66 0.43 -7.89
C LEU A 18 9.72 -0.18 -9.28
N THR A 19 10.71 -1.05 -9.48
CA THR A 19 10.77 -1.87 -10.70
C THR A 19 9.65 -2.89 -10.68
N LYS A 20 9.37 -3.50 -11.81
CA LYS A 20 8.36 -4.56 -11.87
C LYS A 20 8.70 -5.73 -10.95
N GLU A 21 9.98 -6.05 -10.84
CA GLU A 21 10.42 -7.11 -9.96
C GLU A 21 10.16 -6.75 -8.50
N GLU A 22 10.47 -5.51 -8.12
CA GLU A 22 10.22 -5.05 -6.76
C GLU A 22 8.72 -5.00 -6.45
N GLN A 23 7.91 -4.61 -7.43
CA GLN A 23 6.46 -4.62 -7.27
C GLN A 23 5.95 -6.03 -6.99
N GLY A 24 6.49 -7.03 -7.70
CA GLY A 24 6.13 -8.43 -7.47
C GLY A 24 6.51 -8.88 -6.07
N GLU A 25 7.69 -8.50 -5.59
CA GLU A 25 8.12 -8.83 -4.23
C GLU A 25 7.22 -8.19 -3.18
N LEU A 26 6.86 -6.93 -3.39
CA LEU A 26 5.95 -6.23 -2.49
C LEU A 26 4.60 -6.92 -2.42
N HIS A 27 4.03 -7.25 -3.57
CA HIS A 27 2.73 -7.91 -3.62
C HIS A 27 2.75 -9.28 -2.95
N THR A 28 3.83 -10.03 -3.14
CA THR A 28 4.00 -11.33 -2.48
C THR A 28 4.05 -11.16 -0.97
N MET A 29 4.84 -10.19 -0.50
CA MET A 29 4.98 -9.93 0.93
C MET A 29 3.61 -9.65 1.58
N VAL A 30 2.84 -8.77 0.98
CA VAL A 30 1.55 -8.37 1.54
C VAL A 30 0.52 -9.50 1.42
N SER A 31 0.51 -10.23 0.29
CA SER A 31 -0.47 -11.30 0.11
C SER A 31 -0.21 -12.50 1.03
N GLN A 32 1.05 -12.74 1.38
CA GLN A 32 1.39 -13.80 2.32
C GLN A 32 1.09 -13.44 3.76
N ASN A 33 1.13 -12.15 4.07
CA ASN A 33 0.87 -11.68 5.42
C ASN A 33 0.12 -10.34 5.37
N PRO A 34 -1.19 -10.37 5.15
CA PRO A 34 -1.96 -9.13 5.03
C PRO A 34 -1.88 -8.22 6.26
N ASP A 35 -1.53 -8.75 7.41
CA ASP A 35 -1.44 -7.99 8.65
C ASP A 35 -0.04 -7.44 8.90
N ILE A 36 0.86 -7.53 7.92
CA ILE A 36 2.23 -7.09 8.11
C ILE A 36 2.34 -5.58 8.40
N GLY A 37 1.46 -4.79 7.83
CA GLY A 37 1.44 -3.36 8.08
C GLY A 37 0.68 -3.00 9.33
N ASP A 38 1.00 -1.84 9.89
CA ASP A 38 0.32 -1.31 11.08
C ASP A 38 -0.96 -0.58 10.66
N VAL A 39 -2.02 -0.77 11.43
CA VAL A 39 -3.27 -0.08 11.18
C VAL A 39 -3.09 1.42 11.46
N VAL A 40 -3.50 2.24 10.52
CA VAL A 40 -3.50 3.69 10.70
C VAL A 40 -4.75 4.07 11.49
N PRO A 41 -4.61 4.71 12.66
CA PRO A 41 -5.78 5.06 13.47
C PRO A 41 -6.75 5.96 12.70
N LYS A 42 -8.04 5.72 12.90
CA LYS A 42 -9.12 6.54 12.34
C LYS A 42 -9.21 6.54 10.82
N SER A 43 -8.58 5.57 10.17
CA SER A 43 -8.56 5.47 8.70
C SER A 43 -9.60 4.49 8.15
N GLY A 44 -10.32 3.79 9.03
CA GLY A 44 -11.25 2.77 8.60
C GLY A 44 -10.61 1.42 8.33
N GLY A 45 -9.40 1.19 8.86
CA GLY A 45 -8.72 -0.10 8.73
C GLY A 45 -7.59 -0.13 7.72
N VAL A 46 -7.20 1.03 7.24
CA VAL A 46 -6.06 1.14 6.31
C VAL A 46 -4.77 0.77 7.03
N ARG A 47 -3.88 0.07 6.35
CA ARG A 47 -2.58 -0.33 6.91
C ARG A 47 -1.44 0.34 6.15
N LYS A 48 -0.34 0.54 6.87
CA LYS A 48 0.87 1.15 6.33
C LYS A 48 2.05 0.23 6.62
N VAL A 49 2.86 -0.04 5.59
CA VAL A 49 4.04 -0.87 5.71
C VAL A 49 5.21 -0.24 4.98
N ARG A 50 6.41 -0.47 5.50
CA ARG A 50 7.65 -0.05 4.83
C ARG A 50 8.12 -1.18 3.92
N PHE A 51 8.54 -0.83 2.72
CA PHE A 51 9.16 -1.77 1.80
C PHE A 51 10.51 -1.23 1.35
N ALA A 52 11.56 -1.99 1.59
CA ALA A 52 12.92 -1.58 1.23
C ALA A 52 13.17 -1.89 -0.25
N ARG A 53 13.63 -0.88 -0.99
CA ARG A 53 13.97 -1.06 -2.41
C ARG A 53 15.32 -1.75 -2.54
N GLN A 54 15.43 -2.66 -3.51
CA GLN A 54 16.69 -3.31 -3.79
C GLN A 54 17.66 -2.30 -4.38
N GLY A 55 18.90 -2.35 -3.89
CA GLY A 55 19.95 -1.47 -4.37
C GLY A 55 19.77 -0.01 -4.02
N GLY A 56 18.67 0.34 -3.40
CA GLY A 56 18.40 1.71 -3.04
C GLY A 56 19.07 2.17 -1.76
N GLY A 57 19.41 1.27 -0.96
CA GLY A 57 20.26 1.38 0.22
C GLY A 57 19.99 2.44 1.25
N LYS A 58 19.91 3.67 0.93
CA LYS A 58 20.05 4.70 1.94
C LYS A 58 18.78 5.39 2.37
N SER A 59 17.78 5.41 1.54
CA SER A 59 16.62 6.27 1.78
C SER A 59 15.48 5.60 2.55
N GLY A 60 15.70 4.42 3.08
CA GLY A 60 14.66 3.75 3.85
C GLY A 60 13.49 3.25 3.03
N GLY A 61 13.63 3.16 1.73
CA GLY A 61 12.64 2.57 0.87
C GLY A 61 11.39 3.42 0.69
N VAL A 62 10.26 2.74 0.53
CA VAL A 62 8.97 3.40 0.31
C VAL A 62 8.00 3.02 1.41
N ARG A 63 6.96 3.83 1.55
CA ARG A 63 5.81 3.54 2.40
C ARG A 63 4.67 3.10 1.52
N VAL A 64 4.01 2.03 1.90
CA VAL A 64 2.90 1.46 1.14
C VAL A 64 1.65 1.51 1.98
N ILE A 65 0.58 2.03 1.40
CA ILE A 65 -0.71 2.14 2.07
C ILE A 65 -1.65 1.16 1.36
N TYR A 66 -2.27 0.26 2.14
CA TYR A 66 -3.17 -0.72 1.56
C TYR A 66 -4.35 -1.01 2.50
N TYR A 67 -5.37 -1.65 1.96
CA TYR A 67 -6.58 -1.96 2.70
C TYR A 67 -7.00 -3.40 2.44
N ASN A 68 -7.22 -4.17 3.50
CA ASN A 68 -7.64 -5.56 3.40
C ASN A 68 -9.15 -5.68 3.41
N ARG A 69 -9.70 -6.30 2.38
CA ARG A 69 -11.09 -6.74 2.38
C ARG A 69 -11.07 -8.26 2.35
N LEU A 70 -10.71 -8.83 3.48
CA LEU A 70 -10.41 -10.26 3.58
C LEU A 70 -11.63 -11.14 3.33
N GLU A 71 -12.82 -10.66 3.65
CA GLU A 71 -14.05 -11.43 3.37
C GLU A 71 -14.22 -11.72 1.88
N ASN A 72 -13.66 -10.87 1.03
CA ASN A 72 -13.67 -11.07 -0.43
C ASN A 72 -12.36 -11.60 -0.95
N GLY A 73 -11.39 -11.84 -0.07
CA GLY A 73 -10.07 -12.30 -0.46
C GLY A 73 -9.26 -11.26 -1.22
N LYS A 74 -9.53 -9.97 -1.02
CA LYS A 74 -8.89 -8.89 -1.77
C LYS A 74 -8.07 -7.98 -0.88
N ILE A 75 -6.94 -7.52 -1.42
CA ILE A 75 -6.10 -6.52 -0.79
C ILE A 75 -5.96 -5.38 -1.79
N PHE A 76 -6.42 -4.19 -1.40
CA PHE A 76 -6.38 -3.01 -2.28
C PHE A 76 -5.13 -2.20 -1.99
N MET A 77 -4.27 -2.04 -3.00
CA MET A 77 -3.09 -1.20 -2.90
C MET A 77 -3.52 0.23 -3.23
N LEU A 78 -3.42 1.13 -2.25
CA LEU A 78 -3.97 2.47 -2.35
C LEU A 78 -2.96 3.52 -2.77
N LEU A 79 -1.82 3.55 -2.09
CA LEU A 79 -0.80 4.56 -2.29
C LEU A 79 0.58 3.97 -2.05
N VAL A 80 1.59 4.55 -2.70
CA VAL A 80 2.99 4.26 -2.39
C VAL A 80 3.77 5.56 -2.56
N TYR A 81 4.66 5.87 -1.62
CA TYR A 81 5.44 7.10 -1.68
C TYR A 81 6.78 6.92 -0.99
N ALA A 82 7.75 7.72 -1.41
CA ALA A 82 9.08 7.72 -0.79
C ALA A 82 8.99 8.44 0.55
N LYS A 83 9.67 7.90 1.54
CA LYS A 83 9.64 8.43 2.90
C LYS A 83 9.94 9.93 2.97
N ALA A 84 10.89 10.39 2.15
CA ALA A 84 11.36 11.78 2.22
C ALA A 84 10.38 12.79 1.63
N LYS A 85 9.37 12.33 0.89
CA LYS A 85 8.50 13.24 0.15
C LYS A 85 7.21 13.57 0.89
N THR A 86 6.75 12.68 1.72
CA THR A 86 5.47 12.84 2.41
C THR A 86 5.63 12.29 3.81
N GLU A 87 5.32 13.10 4.82
CA GLU A 87 5.45 12.62 6.18
C GLU A 87 4.29 11.72 6.57
N ASN A 88 3.10 12.26 6.55
CA ASN A 88 1.91 11.49 6.88
C ASN A 88 0.74 11.95 6.04
N ILE A 89 -0.04 10.99 5.58
CA ILE A 89 -1.28 11.28 4.89
C ILE A 89 -2.39 11.32 5.95
N PRO A 90 -3.19 12.39 6.00
CA PRO A 90 -4.23 12.49 7.02
C PRO A 90 -5.18 11.30 6.98
N ALA A 91 -5.58 10.81 8.14
CA ALA A 91 -6.44 9.63 8.25
C ALA A 91 -7.77 9.81 7.52
N HIS A 92 -8.33 11.02 7.50
CA HIS A 92 -9.60 11.25 6.83
C HIS A 92 -9.50 11.07 5.32
N ILE A 93 -8.34 11.39 4.73
CA ILE A 93 -8.11 11.14 3.30
C ILE A 93 -8.10 9.64 3.02
N LEU A 94 -7.41 8.87 3.88
CA LEU A 94 -7.36 7.42 3.74
C LEU A 94 -8.74 6.82 3.89
N LYS A 95 -9.52 7.32 4.84
CA LYS A 95 -10.88 6.85 5.05
C LYS A 95 -11.76 7.12 3.82
N ASP A 96 -11.57 8.26 3.18
CA ASP A 96 -12.31 8.58 1.96
C ASP A 96 -11.95 7.64 0.82
N LEU A 97 -10.67 7.27 0.70
CA LEU A 97 -10.25 6.30 -0.30
C LEU A 97 -10.93 4.95 -0.08
N VAL A 98 -11.04 4.51 1.17
CA VAL A 98 -11.74 3.26 1.48
C VAL A 98 -13.21 3.35 1.07
N LYS A 99 -13.86 4.49 1.30
CA LYS A 99 -15.25 4.65 0.90
C LYS A 99 -15.44 4.50 -0.60
N GLU A 100 -14.49 4.99 -1.38
CA GLU A 100 -14.55 4.83 -2.84
C GLU A 100 -14.48 3.36 -3.25
N LEU A 101 -13.77 2.54 -2.49
CA LEU A 101 -13.66 1.11 -2.80
C LEU A 101 -15.00 0.39 -2.69
N ASN A 102 -15.95 0.94 -1.97
CA ASN A 102 -17.26 0.31 -1.81
C ASN A 102 -18.05 0.28 -3.12
N THR A 103 -17.61 1.03 -4.13
CA THR A 103 -18.22 1.02 -5.45
C THR A 103 -17.55 0.07 -6.43
N TRP A 104 -16.52 -0.62 -6.01
CA TRP A 104 -15.73 -1.53 -6.87
C TRP A 104 -16.30 -2.95 -6.89
#